data_88f45b3ee831cfb47a5467642a9506ab
#
_entry.id   88f45b3ee831cfb47a5467642a9506ab
#
_cell.length_a   1.000
_cell.length_b   1.000
_cell.length_c   1.000
_cell.angle_alpha   90.00
_cell.angle_beta   90.00
_cell.angle_gamma   90.00
#
_symmetry.space_group_name_H-M   'P 1'
#
loop_
_entity.id
_entity.type
_entity.pdbx_description
1 polymer ?
#
loop_
_entity_poly.entity_id
_entity_poly.type
_entity_poly.pdbx_seq_one_letter_code
_entity_poly.pdbx_strand_id
1 'polypeptide(L)'
;MPPKPAPYLPLLTTHLTSSPTSTSITLTTLSLPPLTPSPSPRSRTVEFRGFFPTLNLHPTAIQSLKDQHIGLNPDIYESEMLALTTDKRMEKVKELESSGGVVEAVFWLREVGNMWRVRGRASIIGGEEGEEKEVEGRGFVEKGLRKVRDGEGWSWERQVDMYFANHSPGMRGTFKNPPPGTPRTQDPGHPELKLGQKVEDLKDKVARENFRVVVIRPEEVERLDVNDPSNPIRTRWTAVRDGEEWEEVDLWP
;
A
#
# COMPACT_ATOMS: atom_id res chain seq x y z
N MET A 1 -19.26 8.60 16.02
CA MET A 1 -19.84 7.96 14.81
C MET A 1 -18.70 7.38 14.02
N PRO A 2 -18.86 6.29 13.26
CA PRO A 2 -17.79 5.84 12.39
C PRO A 2 -17.44 6.95 11.37
N PRO A 3 -16.18 7.10 10.99
CA PRO A 3 -15.78 8.10 10.01
C PRO A 3 -16.57 7.92 8.70
N LYS A 4 -16.96 9.05 8.08
CA LYS A 4 -17.65 9.01 6.78
C LYS A 4 -16.65 8.66 5.68
N PRO A 5 -17.07 7.95 4.61
CA PRO A 5 -16.22 7.76 3.44
C PRO A 5 -15.74 9.11 2.89
N ALA A 6 -14.48 9.17 2.47
CA ALA A 6 -13.92 10.38 1.87
C ALA A 6 -14.70 10.77 0.60
N PRO A 7 -15.04 12.04 0.39
CA PRO A 7 -15.91 12.50 -0.71
C PRO A 7 -15.31 12.24 -2.10
N TYR A 8 -14.00 12.19 -2.23
CA TYR A 8 -13.30 11.88 -3.48
C TYR A 8 -13.32 10.39 -3.85
N LEU A 9 -13.56 9.49 -2.89
CA LEU A 9 -13.38 8.03 -3.07
C LEU A 9 -14.24 7.44 -4.19
N PRO A 10 -15.53 7.78 -4.34
CA PRO A 10 -16.34 7.26 -5.43
C PRO A 10 -15.79 7.63 -6.81
N LEU A 11 -15.35 8.88 -6.98
CA LEU A 11 -14.80 9.36 -8.24
C LEU A 11 -13.44 8.70 -8.55
N LEU A 12 -12.53 8.63 -7.57
CA LEU A 12 -11.26 7.94 -7.74
C LEU A 12 -11.46 6.47 -8.08
N THR A 13 -12.38 5.79 -7.41
CA THR A 13 -12.72 4.39 -7.70
C THR A 13 -13.24 4.20 -9.12
N THR A 14 -14.12 5.10 -9.59
CA THR A 14 -14.62 5.09 -10.96
C THR A 14 -13.49 5.26 -11.98
N HIS A 15 -12.58 6.21 -11.74
CA HIS A 15 -11.43 6.45 -12.61
C HIS A 15 -10.46 5.26 -12.64
N LEU A 16 -10.17 4.64 -11.49
CA LEU A 16 -9.34 3.43 -11.40
C LEU A 16 -9.97 2.25 -12.15
N THR A 17 -11.29 2.08 -12.04
CA THR A 17 -12.01 1.03 -12.74
C THR A 17 -11.98 1.25 -14.26
N SER A 18 -12.05 2.50 -14.72
CA SER A 18 -11.97 2.89 -16.13
C SER A 18 -10.53 2.85 -16.67
N SER A 19 -9.54 2.70 -15.80
CA SER A 19 -8.11 2.67 -16.15
C SER A 19 -7.43 1.40 -15.59
N PRO A 20 -7.85 0.20 -16.02
CA PRO A 20 -7.43 -1.07 -15.40
C PRO A 20 -5.93 -1.37 -15.56
N THR A 21 -5.24 -0.69 -16.47
CA THR A 21 -3.79 -0.82 -16.68
C THR A 21 -2.97 0.16 -15.84
N SER A 22 -3.62 1.11 -15.17
CA SER A 22 -2.96 2.18 -14.39
C SER A 22 -2.80 1.82 -12.89
N THR A 23 -2.45 0.56 -12.60
CA THR A 23 -2.16 0.10 -11.23
C THR A 23 -0.77 0.49 -10.74
N SER A 24 0.13 0.79 -11.66
CA SER A 24 1.48 1.29 -11.36
C SER A 24 1.43 2.77 -11.02
N ILE A 25 1.84 3.12 -9.82
CA ILE A 25 1.82 4.49 -9.31
C ILE A 25 3.22 4.97 -8.95
N THR A 26 3.44 6.29 -8.97
CA THR A 26 4.68 6.87 -8.45
C THR A 26 4.52 7.10 -6.95
N LEU A 27 5.38 6.45 -6.16
CA LEU A 27 5.48 6.66 -4.72
C LEU A 27 6.72 7.48 -4.40
N THR A 28 6.55 8.59 -3.70
CA THR A 28 7.64 9.44 -3.19
C THR A 28 7.68 9.34 -1.67
N THR A 29 8.87 9.05 -1.13
CA THR A 29 9.18 9.04 0.29
C THR A 29 10.28 10.06 0.57
N LEU A 30 10.50 10.38 1.83
CA LEU A 30 11.52 11.33 2.25
C LEU A 30 12.67 10.57 2.93
N SER A 31 13.87 10.66 2.35
CA SER A 31 15.09 10.16 2.97
C SER A 31 15.68 11.26 3.85
N LEU A 32 15.92 10.95 5.13
CA LEU A 32 16.44 11.87 6.13
C LEU A 32 17.84 11.45 6.60
N PRO A 33 18.64 12.36 7.20
CA PRO A 33 19.88 11.96 7.89
C PRO A 33 19.60 10.88 8.97
N PRO A 34 20.46 9.91 9.17
CA PRO A 34 21.77 9.73 8.53
C PRO A 34 21.74 8.99 7.17
N LEU A 35 20.58 8.63 6.65
CA LEU A 35 20.46 7.91 5.36
C LEU A 35 20.97 8.74 4.18
N THR A 36 20.80 10.05 4.27
CA THR A 36 21.32 11.04 3.31
C THR A 36 21.86 12.27 4.05
N PRO A 37 22.82 13.01 3.48
CA PRO A 37 23.39 14.21 4.14
C PRO A 37 22.35 15.31 4.44
N SER A 38 21.29 15.38 3.64
CA SER A 38 20.17 16.33 3.80
C SER A 38 18.85 15.63 3.43
N PRO A 39 17.70 16.16 3.88
CA PRO A 39 16.40 15.65 3.45
C PRO A 39 16.32 15.57 1.92
N SER A 40 15.99 14.42 1.38
CA SER A 40 15.99 14.16 -0.06
C SER A 40 14.74 13.35 -0.46
N PRO A 41 13.92 13.83 -1.42
CA PRO A 41 12.82 13.04 -1.95
C PRO A 41 13.35 11.84 -2.74
N ARG A 42 12.70 10.70 -2.59
CA ARG A 42 12.99 9.47 -3.30
C ARG A 42 11.73 8.94 -3.97
N SER A 43 11.73 8.90 -5.29
CA SER A 43 10.58 8.44 -6.08
C SER A 43 10.85 7.10 -6.74
N ARG A 44 9.82 6.25 -6.81
CA ARG A 44 9.86 4.96 -7.50
C ARG A 44 8.45 4.56 -7.94
N THR A 45 8.39 3.70 -8.94
CA THR A 45 7.14 3.05 -9.32
C THR A 45 6.86 1.88 -8.38
N VAL A 46 5.60 1.77 -7.95
CA VAL A 46 5.07 0.69 -7.13
C VAL A 46 3.69 0.28 -7.63
N GLU A 47 3.25 -0.94 -7.30
CA GLU A 47 1.92 -1.41 -7.66
C GLU A 47 0.90 -1.09 -6.56
N PHE A 48 -0.14 -0.36 -6.92
CA PHE A 48 -1.32 -0.16 -6.07
C PHE A 48 -2.10 -1.47 -5.94
N ARG A 49 -2.39 -1.86 -4.71
CA ARG A 49 -3.06 -3.14 -4.39
C ARG A 49 -4.52 -2.99 -4.00
N GLY A 50 -5.08 -1.80 -4.13
CA GLY A 50 -6.44 -1.48 -3.71
C GLY A 50 -6.50 -0.67 -2.42
N PHE A 51 -7.72 -0.41 -1.97
CA PHE A 51 -7.96 0.27 -0.70
C PHE A 51 -8.02 -0.76 0.43
N PHE A 52 -7.18 -0.58 1.45
CA PHE A 52 -7.11 -1.51 2.59
C PHE A 52 -8.45 -1.54 3.37
N PRO A 53 -8.94 -2.68 3.81
CA PRO A 53 -8.42 -4.03 3.67
C PRO A 53 -8.96 -4.77 2.43
N THR A 54 -9.75 -4.10 1.60
CA THR A 54 -10.43 -4.70 0.44
C THR A 54 -9.40 -5.08 -0.64
N LEU A 55 -9.44 -6.34 -1.06
CA LEU A 55 -8.55 -6.89 -2.08
C LEU A 55 -9.34 -7.47 -3.24
N ASN A 56 -8.98 -7.10 -4.46
CA ASN A 56 -9.38 -7.84 -5.64
C ASN A 56 -8.45 -9.05 -5.81
N LEU A 57 -8.85 -10.19 -5.25
CA LEU A 57 -8.04 -11.41 -5.26
C LEU A 57 -8.13 -12.11 -6.61
N HIS A 58 -6.98 -12.44 -7.16
CA HIS A 58 -6.92 -13.31 -8.34
C HIS A 58 -7.49 -14.71 -8.00
N PRO A 59 -8.21 -15.38 -8.91
CA PRO A 59 -8.78 -16.70 -8.65
C PRO A 59 -7.77 -17.74 -8.15
N THR A 60 -6.53 -17.71 -8.65
CA THR A 60 -5.46 -18.60 -8.18
C THR A 60 -5.03 -18.31 -6.74
N ALA A 61 -5.09 -17.06 -6.29
CA ALA A 61 -4.81 -16.70 -4.90
C ALA A 61 -5.89 -17.25 -3.97
N ILE A 62 -7.16 -17.11 -4.35
CA ILE A 62 -8.30 -17.68 -3.61
C ILE A 62 -8.14 -19.20 -3.47
N GLN A 63 -7.78 -19.87 -4.58
CA GLN A 63 -7.58 -21.33 -4.56
C GLN A 63 -6.42 -21.71 -3.65
N SER A 64 -5.26 -21.03 -3.77
CA SER A 64 -4.09 -21.31 -2.91
C SER A 64 -4.40 -21.11 -1.41
N LEU A 65 -5.16 -20.06 -1.06
CA LEU A 65 -5.57 -19.80 0.34
C LEU A 65 -6.48 -20.91 0.88
N LYS A 66 -7.36 -21.46 0.03
CA LYS A 66 -8.23 -22.60 0.39
C LYS A 66 -7.44 -23.89 0.53
N ASP A 67 -6.60 -24.23 -0.44
CA ASP A 67 -5.81 -25.47 -0.47
C ASP A 67 -4.85 -25.57 0.71
N GLN A 68 -4.33 -24.40 1.18
CA GLN A 68 -3.45 -24.32 2.34
C GLN A 68 -4.17 -24.02 3.65
N HIS A 69 -5.50 -24.16 3.69
CA HIS A 69 -6.36 -24.01 4.89
C HIS A 69 -6.21 -22.66 5.63
N ILE A 70 -5.85 -21.59 4.92
CA ILE A 70 -5.72 -20.24 5.48
C ILE A 70 -7.09 -19.53 5.51
N GLY A 71 -7.86 -19.67 4.43
CA GLY A 71 -9.14 -19.01 4.26
C GLY A 71 -9.06 -17.53 3.88
N LEU A 72 -10.21 -16.86 3.90
CA LEU A 72 -10.37 -15.45 3.55
C LEU A 72 -10.89 -14.67 4.75
N ASN A 73 -10.50 -13.41 4.87
CA ASN A 73 -11.14 -12.48 5.80
C ASN A 73 -12.57 -12.15 5.33
N PRO A 74 -13.51 -11.99 6.25
CA PRO A 74 -14.83 -11.47 5.93
C PRO A 74 -14.76 -9.96 5.62
N ASP A 75 -15.65 -9.48 4.74
CA ASP A 75 -15.76 -8.06 4.33
C ASP A 75 -16.52 -7.24 5.38
N ILE A 76 -15.93 -7.07 6.55
CA ILE A 76 -16.52 -6.29 7.65
C ILE A 76 -15.93 -4.89 7.81
N TYR A 77 -14.81 -4.63 7.17
CA TYR A 77 -14.14 -3.34 7.20
C TYR A 77 -13.93 -2.76 5.80
N GLU A 78 -13.95 -1.44 5.72
CA GLU A 78 -13.52 -0.68 4.54
C GLU A 78 -12.69 0.54 4.96
N SER A 79 -11.97 1.13 4.01
CA SER A 79 -11.30 2.42 4.17
C SER A 79 -10.92 3.02 2.82
N GLU A 80 -10.45 4.27 2.83
CA GLU A 80 -9.77 4.94 1.71
C GLU A 80 -8.24 4.81 1.76
N MET A 81 -7.70 4.07 2.69
CA MET A 81 -6.25 3.87 2.81
C MET A 81 -5.70 3.06 1.65
N LEU A 82 -4.64 3.57 1.02
CA LEU A 82 -4.00 2.86 -0.10
C LEU A 82 -3.13 1.73 0.43
N ALA A 83 -3.19 0.58 -0.23
CA ALA A 83 -2.35 -0.57 0.09
C ALA A 83 -1.31 -0.84 -1.00
N LEU A 84 -0.09 -1.13 -0.58
CA LEU A 84 1.06 -1.53 -1.39
C LEU A 84 1.74 -2.74 -0.73
N THR A 85 2.60 -3.42 -1.47
CA THR A 85 3.43 -4.49 -0.90
C THR A 85 4.91 -4.18 -1.12
N THR A 86 5.77 -4.60 -0.19
CA THR A 86 7.20 -4.33 -0.23
C THR A 86 8.00 -5.42 0.45
N ASP A 87 9.30 -5.46 0.15
CA ASP A 87 10.29 -6.20 0.91
C ASP A 87 10.80 -5.30 2.05
N LYS A 88 10.85 -5.82 3.29
CA LYS A 88 11.31 -5.07 4.48
C LYS A 88 12.73 -4.53 4.36
N ARG A 89 13.55 -5.14 3.48
CA ARG A 89 14.95 -4.80 3.26
C ARG A 89 15.15 -3.64 2.27
N MET A 90 14.08 -3.20 1.57
CA MET A 90 14.15 -2.08 0.63
C MET A 90 14.34 -0.73 1.37
N GLU A 91 15.08 0.18 0.74
CA GLU A 91 15.38 1.51 1.29
C GLU A 91 14.13 2.29 1.69
N LYS A 92 13.04 2.18 0.91
CA LYS A 92 11.78 2.87 1.24
C LYS A 92 11.24 2.55 2.63
N VAL A 93 11.52 1.36 3.17
CA VAL A 93 11.12 0.98 4.54
C VAL A 93 11.85 1.85 5.55
N LYS A 94 13.17 2.00 5.41
CA LYS A 94 13.98 2.87 6.28
C LYS A 94 13.59 4.35 6.12
N GLU A 95 13.27 4.77 4.90
CA GLU A 95 12.81 6.14 4.60
C GLU A 95 11.47 6.44 5.29
N LEU A 96 10.51 5.52 5.21
CA LEU A 96 9.22 5.65 5.89
C LEU A 96 9.38 5.67 7.41
N GLU A 97 10.18 4.76 7.97
CA GLU A 97 10.46 4.71 9.41
C GLU A 97 11.11 6.01 9.90
N SER A 98 12.14 6.50 9.21
CA SER A 98 12.88 7.70 9.63
C SER A 98 12.10 9.01 9.47
N SER A 99 11.16 9.07 8.50
CA SER A 99 10.35 10.26 8.23
C SER A 99 9.02 10.30 8.99
N GLY A 100 8.72 9.29 9.83
CA GLY A 100 7.40 9.15 10.45
C GLY A 100 6.30 8.86 9.43
N GLY A 101 6.64 8.13 8.37
CA GLY A 101 5.70 7.67 7.35
C GLY A 101 5.31 8.71 6.29
N VAL A 102 5.98 9.86 6.22
CA VAL A 102 5.64 10.91 5.23
C VAL A 102 5.78 10.39 3.81
N VAL A 103 4.71 10.52 3.01
CA VAL A 103 4.61 9.93 1.68
C VAL A 103 3.67 10.72 0.76
N GLU A 104 3.97 10.68 -0.54
CA GLU A 104 3.04 11.10 -1.59
C GLU A 104 2.97 10.03 -2.67
N ALA A 105 1.75 9.66 -3.05
CA ALA A 105 1.46 8.74 -4.15
C ALA A 105 0.80 9.50 -5.30
N VAL A 106 1.25 9.26 -6.54
CA VAL A 106 0.71 9.90 -7.74
C VAL A 106 0.17 8.84 -8.69
N PHE A 107 -1.10 8.98 -9.05
CA PHE A 107 -1.76 8.23 -10.11
C PHE A 107 -1.88 9.14 -11.33
N TRP A 108 -1.38 8.70 -12.48
CA TRP A 108 -1.68 9.31 -13.76
C TRP A 108 -2.59 8.37 -14.55
N LEU A 109 -3.89 8.63 -14.49
CA LEU A 109 -4.93 7.82 -15.14
C LEU A 109 -5.18 8.41 -16.53
N ARG A 110 -4.34 8.02 -17.48
CA ARG A 110 -4.28 8.59 -18.84
C ARG A 110 -5.60 8.40 -19.58
N GLU A 111 -6.24 7.25 -19.40
CA GLU A 111 -7.48 6.87 -20.10
C GLU A 111 -8.64 7.81 -19.76
N VAL A 112 -8.61 8.41 -18.59
CA VAL A 112 -9.63 9.35 -18.11
C VAL A 112 -9.12 10.78 -17.98
N GLY A 113 -7.89 11.08 -18.47
CA GLY A 113 -7.30 12.42 -18.44
C GLY A 113 -7.18 13.03 -17.03
N ASN A 114 -7.00 12.20 -16.01
CA ASN A 114 -6.97 12.67 -14.63
C ASN A 114 -5.68 12.27 -13.90
N MET A 115 -5.10 13.23 -13.19
CA MET A 115 -4.02 13.01 -12.25
C MET A 115 -4.54 13.11 -10.82
N TRP A 116 -4.20 12.12 -10.00
CA TRP A 116 -4.49 12.13 -8.58
C TRP A 116 -3.20 12.12 -7.77
N ARG A 117 -3.12 12.99 -6.78
CA ARG A 117 -2.03 13.00 -5.79
C ARG A 117 -2.61 12.74 -4.42
N VAL A 118 -2.02 11.80 -3.71
CA VAL A 118 -2.44 11.40 -2.36
C VAL A 118 -1.25 11.60 -1.43
N ARG A 119 -1.30 12.61 -0.60
CA ARG A 119 -0.34 12.86 0.47
C ARG A 119 -0.88 12.33 1.78
N GLY A 120 0.01 11.83 2.59
CA GLY A 120 -0.38 11.30 3.89
C GLY A 120 0.75 10.62 4.62
N ARG A 121 0.37 9.72 5.49
CA ARG A 121 1.32 8.91 6.26
C ARG A 121 1.12 7.44 6.00
N ALA A 122 2.24 6.75 5.89
CA ALA A 122 2.28 5.31 5.70
C ALA A 122 2.68 4.60 6.98
N SER A 123 2.08 3.45 7.21
CA SER A 123 2.54 2.48 8.18
C SER A 123 2.82 1.14 7.51
N ILE A 124 3.63 0.32 8.15
CA ILE A 124 4.09 -0.98 7.65
C ILE A 124 3.58 -2.06 8.59
N ILE A 125 2.92 -3.08 8.02
CA ILE A 125 2.38 -4.23 8.76
C ILE A 125 2.86 -5.55 8.14
N GLY A 126 2.73 -6.64 8.88
CA GLY A 126 3.13 -8.00 8.47
C GLY A 126 4.45 -8.43 9.09
N GLY A 127 4.91 -7.77 10.16
CA GLY A 127 5.97 -8.20 11.05
C GLY A 127 5.53 -9.33 11.97
N GLU A 128 6.37 -9.69 12.93
CA GLU A 128 6.04 -10.66 13.95
C GLU A 128 5.02 -10.08 14.93
N GLU A 129 4.08 -10.92 15.36
CA GLU A 129 3.07 -10.50 16.33
C GLU A 129 3.71 -10.17 17.66
N GLY A 130 3.37 -8.98 18.21
CA GLY A 130 3.94 -8.47 19.46
C GLY A 130 5.21 -7.63 19.31
N GLU A 131 5.81 -7.56 18.13
CA GLU A 131 6.84 -6.54 17.86
C GLU A 131 6.25 -5.14 18.00
N GLU A 132 6.96 -4.23 18.66
CA GLU A 132 6.52 -2.85 18.92
C GLU A 132 6.07 -2.14 17.63
N LYS A 133 6.87 -2.24 16.56
CA LYS A 133 6.54 -1.66 15.26
C LYS A 133 5.29 -2.24 14.61
N GLU A 134 5.05 -3.54 14.79
CA GLU A 134 3.84 -4.20 14.27
C GLU A 134 2.60 -3.72 15.06
N VAL A 135 2.69 -3.60 16.37
CA VAL A 135 1.62 -3.09 17.24
C VAL A 135 1.28 -1.65 16.88
N GLU A 136 2.29 -0.79 16.76
CA GLU A 136 2.12 0.60 16.34
C GLU A 136 1.51 0.69 14.93
N GLY A 137 2.00 -0.13 14.01
CA GLY A 137 1.53 -0.19 12.62
C GLY A 137 0.07 -0.57 12.53
N ARG A 138 -0.35 -1.63 13.22
CA ARG A 138 -1.76 -2.05 13.28
C ARG A 138 -2.62 -0.97 13.92
N GLY A 139 -2.20 -0.38 15.04
CA GLY A 139 -2.93 0.70 15.71
C GLY A 139 -3.10 1.95 14.85
N PHE A 140 -2.11 2.26 13.98
CA PHE A 140 -2.24 3.33 13.00
C PHE A 140 -3.31 3.02 11.95
N VAL A 141 -3.32 1.79 11.42
CA VAL A 141 -4.25 1.35 10.39
C VAL A 141 -5.68 1.23 10.97
N GLU A 142 -5.84 0.72 12.18
CA GLU A 142 -7.15 0.57 12.85
C GLU A 142 -7.92 1.89 12.93
N LYS A 143 -7.23 3.01 13.17
CA LYS A 143 -7.85 4.34 13.23
C LYS A 143 -8.51 4.78 11.92
N GLY A 144 -8.09 4.20 10.79
CA GLY A 144 -8.67 4.50 9.47
C GLY A 144 -9.71 3.48 9.02
N LEU A 145 -9.93 2.39 9.77
CA LEU A 145 -10.92 1.36 9.41
C LEU A 145 -12.34 1.77 9.81
N ARG A 146 -13.27 1.56 8.90
CA ARG A 146 -14.70 1.65 9.17
C ARG A 146 -15.33 0.28 9.16
N LYS A 147 -16.04 -0.08 10.25
CA LYS A 147 -16.84 -1.29 10.29
C LYS A 147 -18.14 -1.05 9.51
N VAL A 148 -18.36 -1.81 8.43
CA VAL A 148 -19.51 -1.64 7.52
C VAL A 148 -20.51 -2.78 7.61
N ARG A 149 -20.13 -3.90 8.22
CA ARG A 149 -20.99 -5.07 8.47
C ARG A 149 -20.68 -5.69 9.82
N ASP A 150 -21.67 -6.31 10.41
CA ASP A 150 -21.44 -7.19 11.54
C ASP A 150 -20.80 -8.50 11.04
N GLY A 151 -19.88 -9.01 11.82
CA GLY A 151 -19.15 -10.22 11.50
C GLY A 151 -18.04 -10.49 12.51
N GLU A 152 -17.58 -11.73 12.53
CA GLU A 152 -16.48 -12.22 13.36
C GLU A 152 -15.43 -12.90 12.47
N GLY A 153 -14.25 -13.16 13.04
CA GLY A 153 -13.23 -13.96 12.39
C GLY A 153 -12.32 -13.19 11.44
N TRP A 154 -12.39 -11.87 11.40
CA TRP A 154 -11.37 -11.07 10.71
C TRP A 154 -10.05 -11.12 11.51
N SER A 155 -8.91 -11.28 10.82
CA SER A 155 -7.61 -11.29 11.47
C SER A 155 -6.54 -10.57 10.62
N TRP A 156 -5.58 -9.97 11.31
CA TRP A 156 -4.42 -9.31 10.70
C TRP A 156 -3.54 -10.29 9.94
N GLU A 157 -3.27 -11.45 10.52
CA GLU A 157 -2.45 -12.48 9.89
C GLU A 157 -3.06 -12.89 8.54
N ARG A 158 -4.37 -13.21 8.53
CA ARG A 158 -5.07 -13.60 7.30
C ARG A 158 -5.10 -12.46 6.28
N GLN A 159 -5.19 -11.20 6.73
CA GLN A 159 -5.13 -10.05 5.82
C GLN A 159 -3.78 -9.99 5.10
N VAL A 160 -2.68 -10.16 5.84
CA VAL A 160 -1.32 -10.18 5.26
C VAL A 160 -1.13 -11.42 4.36
N ASP A 161 -1.67 -12.58 4.75
CA ASP A 161 -1.66 -13.79 3.91
C ASP A 161 -2.38 -13.57 2.57
N MET A 162 -3.53 -12.88 2.59
CA MET A 162 -4.27 -12.55 1.37
C MET A 162 -3.45 -11.65 0.44
N TYR A 163 -2.75 -10.65 0.96
CA TYR A 163 -1.83 -9.83 0.16
C TYR A 163 -0.68 -10.65 -0.42
N PHE A 164 -0.07 -11.53 0.38
CA PHE A 164 1.01 -12.39 -0.09
C PHE A 164 0.53 -13.38 -1.16
N ALA A 165 -0.59 -14.04 -0.93
CA ALA A 165 -1.19 -14.99 -1.87
C ALA A 165 -1.54 -14.34 -3.22
N ASN A 166 -1.93 -13.05 -3.21
CA ASN A 166 -2.29 -12.30 -4.43
C ASN A 166 -1.09 -11.97 -5.34
N HIS A 167 0.12 -12.40 -4.97
CA HIS A 167 1.28 -12.42 -5.85
C HIS A 167 1.40 -13.77 -6.55
N SER A 168 1.92 -13.77 -7.79
CA SER A 168 2.28 -15.03 -8.44
C SER A 168 3.41 -15.73 -7.69
N PRO A 169 3.59 -17.06 -7.85
CA PRO A 169 4.70 -17.79 -7.22
C PRO A 169 6.08 -17.18 -7.51
N GLY A 170 6.30 -16.70 -8.73
CA GLY A 170 7.53 -16.00 -9.10
C GLY A 170 7.72 -14.68 -8.36
N MET A 171 6.65 -13.88 -8.23
CA MET A 171 6.69 -12.64 -7.45
C MET A 171 6.91 -12.91 -5.96
N ARG A 172 6.27 -13.94 -5.38
CA ARG A 172 6.56 -14.37 -4.00
C ARG A 172 8.01 -14.80 -3.84
N GLY A 173 8.58 -15.44 -4.87
CA GLY A 173 10.00 -15.83 -4.91
C GLY A 173 10.96 -14.65 -4.85
N THR A 174 10.56 -13.45 -5.27
CA THR A 174 11.41 -12.25 -5.18
C THR A 174 11.74 -11.85 -3.75
N PHE A 175 10.92 -12.21 -2.77
CA PHE A 175 11.20 -12.01 -1.34
C PHE A 175 12.32 -12.94 -0.82
N LYS A 176 12.74 -13.91 -1.62
CA LYS A 176 13.94 -14.76 -1.40
C LYS A 176 15.12 -14.32 -2.25
N ASN A 177 15.06 -13.21 -2.95
CA ASN A 177 16.22 -12.65 -3.65
C ASN A 177 17.27 -12.14 -2.66
N PRO A 178 18.53 -12.00 -3.06
CA PRO A 178 19.52 -11.22 -2.33
C PRO A 178 18.97 -9.84 -1.93
N PRO A 179 19.45 -9.24 -0.81
CA PRO A 179 18.93 -7.97 -0.32
C PRO A 179 18.95 -6.89 -1.41
N PRO A 180 17.81 -6.22 -1.69
CA PRO A 180 17.72 -5.19 -2.73
C PRO A 180 18.70 -4.02 -2.47
N GLY A 181 19.35 -3.54 -3.55
CA GLY A 181 20.26 -2.39 -3.47
C GLY A 181 21.68 -2.70 -3.00
N THR A 182 21.98 -3.96 -2.60
CA THR A 182 23.35 -4.36 -2.24
C THR A 182 24.20 -4.64 -3.48
N PRO A 183 25.54 -4.42 -3.44
CA PRO A 183 26.43 -4.80 -4.52
C PRO A 183 26.32 -6.28 -4.86
N ARG A 184 26.32 -6.63 -6.15
CA ARG A 184 26.22 -8.04 -6.59
C ARG A 184 27.43 -8.89 -6.20
N THR A 185 28.53 -8.27 -5.80
CA THR A 185 29.73 -8.91 -5.27
C THR A 185 29.65 -9.25 -3.79
N GLN A 186 28.64 -8.71 -3.09
CA GLN A 186 28.43 -8.99 -1.67
C GLN A 186 27.70 -10.33 -1.49
N ASP A 187 28.11 -11.09 -0.48
CA ASP A 187 27.41 -12.31 -0.07
C ASP A 187 25.97 -11.96 0.33
N PRO A 188 24.95 -12.68 -0.18
CA PRO A 188 23.56 -12.49 0.21
C PRO A 188 23.27 -12.66 1.72
N GLY A 189 24.17 -13.31 2.46
CA GLY A 189 24.05 -13.53 3.91
C GLY A 189 23.23 -14.77 4.30
N HIS A 190 22.54 -15.41 3.36
CA HIS A 190 21.79 -16.64 3.62
C HIS A 190 21.76 -17.55 2.37
N PRO A 191 21.97 -18.87 2.50
CA PRO A 191 22.08 -19.78 1.35
C PRO A 191 20.80 -19.92 0.54
N GLU A 192 19.64 -19.63 1.13
CA GLU A 192 18.35 -19.63 0.44
C GLU A 192 18.08 -18.35 -0.36
N LEU A 193 18.89 -17.28 -0.22
CA LEU A 193 18.70 -16.03 -0.96
C LEU A 193 19.29 -16.14 -2.36
N LYS A 194 18.46 -16.50 -3.34
CA LYS A 194 18.82 -16.70 -4.74
C LYS A 194 17.79 -16.11 -5.68
N LEU A 195 18.23 -15.66 -6.86
CA LEU A 195 17.35 -15.19 -7.93
C LEU A 195 16.57 -16.35 -8.57
N GLY A 196 15.41 -16.02 -9.14
CA GLY A 196 14.62 -16.92 -9.99
C GLY A 196 13.82 -18.01 -9.25
N GLN A 197 13.67 -17.88 -7.95
CA GLN A 197 12.87 -18.82 -7.15
C GLN A 197 11.37 -18.64 -7.38
N LYS A 198 10.62 -19.72 -7.17
CA LYS A 198 9.16 -19.71 -7.06
C LYS A 198 8.75 -20.18 -5.68
N VAL A 199 7.81 -19.48 -5.06
CA VAL A 199 7.29 -19.81 -3.74
C VAL A 199 5.81 -20.16 -3.88
N GLU A 200 5.48 -21.43 -3.75
CA GLU A 200 4.09 -21.95 -3.75
C GLU A 200 3.52 -21.95 -2.33
N ASP A 201 4.34 -22.28 -1.34
CA ASP A 201 3.97 -22.28 0.07
C ASP A 201 3.72 -20.84 0.57
N LEU A 202 2.48 -20.55 0.98
CA LEU A 202 2.09 -19.24 1.52
C LEU A 202 2.67 -18.97 2.92
N LYS A 203 3.26 -19.98 3.55
CA LYS A 203 3.94 -19.92 4.84
C LYS A 203 5.47 -20.08 4.74
N ASP A 204 6.04 -19.97 3.52
CA ASP A 204 7.51 -20.00 3.34
C ASP A 204 8.16 -18.97 4.27
N LYS A 205 8.98 -19.44 5.20
CA LYS A 205 9.55 -18.63 6.28
C LYS A 205 10.36 -17.45 5.77
N VAL A 206 11.26 -17.70 4.80
CA VAL A 206 12.18 -16.68 4.29
C VAL A 206 11.44 -15.61 3.49
N ALA A 207 10.51 -16.02 2.62
CA ALA A 207 9.70 -15.07 1.86
C ALA A 207 8.79 -14.24 2.78
N ARG A 208 8.15 -14.87 3.76
CA ARG A 208 7.25 -14.22 4.72
C ARG A 208 7.99 -13.27 5.67
N GLU A 209 9.18 -13.65 6.09
CA GLU A 209 10.03 -12.79 6.92
C GLU A 209 10.32 -11.45 6.22
N ASN A 210 10.49 -11.45 4.91
CA ASN A 210 10.81 -10.27 4.12
C ASN A 210 9.58 -9.51 3.60
N PHE A 211 8.42 -10.15 3.51
CA PHE A 211 7.20 -9.54 2.98
C PHE A 211 6.56 -8.57 3.97
N ARG A 212 6.15 -7.40 3.47
CA ARG A 212 5.40 -6.38 4.25
C ARG A 212 4.30 -5.75 3.39
N VAL A 213 3.26 -5.29 4.07
CA VAL A 213 2.21 -4.45 3.50
C VAL A 213 2.42 -3.03 4.00
N VAL A 214 2.43 -2.08 3.07
CA VAL A 214 2.46 -0.64 3.37
C VAL A 214 1.04 -0.12 3.22
N VAL A 215 0.52 0.51 4.26
CA VAL A 215 -0.81 1.12 4.26
C VAL A 215 -0.66 2.62 4.42
N ILE A 216 -1.15 3.38 3.44
CA ILE A 216 -1.08 4.84 3.40
C ILE A 216 -2.44 5.41 3.80
N ARG A 217 -2.49 6.17 4.89
CA ARG A 217 -3.66 6.94 5.29
C ARG A 217 -3.58 8.32 4.65
N PRO A 218 -4.52 8.67 3.77
CA PRO A 218 -4.56 9.98 3.13
C PRO A 218 -4.81 11.10 4.14
N GLU A 219 -4.08 12.21 4.02
CA GLU A 219 -4.28 13.44 4.77
C GLU A 219 -4.70 14.58 3.82
N GLU A 220 -4.25 14.52 2.57
CA GLU A 220 -4.61 15.45 1.51
C GLU A 220 -4.70 14.68 0.18
N VAL A 221 -5.74 14.95 -0.58
CA VAL A 221 -5.91 14.37 -1.91
C VAL A 221 -6.19 15.48 -2.91
N GLU A 222 -5.47 15.50 -4.02
CA GLU A 222 -5.72 16.42 -5.12
C GLU A 222 -6.07 15.66 -6.40
N ARG A 223 -7.02 16.20 -7.14
CA ARG A 223 -7.35 15.78 -8.51
C ARG A 223 -7.05 16.93 -9.45
N LEU A 224 -6.40 16.63 -10.57
CA LEU A 224 -6.29 17.51 -11.71
C LEU A 224 -6.93 16.80 -12.92
N ASP A 225 -8.01 17.37 -13.43
CA ASP A 225 -8.70 16.97 -14.66
C ASP A 225 -8.21 17.84 -15.81
N VAL A 226 -7.65 17.20 -16.84
CA VAL A 226 -7.13 17.87 -18.04
C VAL A 226 -7.87 17.46 -19.32
N ASN A 227 -9.09 16.91 -19.20
CA ASN A 227 -9.88 16.51 -20.35
C ASN A 227 -10.28 17.69 -21.24
N ASP A 228 -10.55 18.85 -20.63
CA ASP A 228 -10.74 20.11 -21.33
C ASP A 228 -9.49 21.01 -21.13
N PRO A 229 -8.59 21.11 -22.12
CA PRO A 229 -7.39 21.96 -21.99
C PRO A 229 -7.70 23.46 -21.85
N SER A 230 -8.91 23.90 -22.23
CA SER A 230 -9.35 25.30 -22.09
C SER A 230 -9.90 25.59 -20.69
N ASN A 231 -10.29 24.56 -19.95
CA ASN A 231 -10.87 24.68 -18.62
C ASN A 231 -10.46 23.49 -17.73
N PRO A 232 -9.18 23.33 -17.42
CA PRO A 232 -8.76 22.26 -16.50
C PRO A 232 -9.29 22.51 -15.10
N ILE A 233 -9.65 21.44 -14.40
CA ILE A 233 -10.24 21.52 -13.05
C ILE A 233 -9.26 20.90 -12.05
N ARG A 234 -8.95 21.64 -10.98
CA ARG A 234 -8.17 21.14 -9.86
C ARG A 234 -8.97 21.25 -8.57
N THR A 235 -9.18 20.13 -7.92
CA THR A 235 -9.87 20.04 -6.63
C THR A 235 -8.95 19.40 -5.60
N ARG A 236 -8.98 19.93 -4.38
CA ARG A 236 -8.24 19.40 -3.24
C ARG A 236 -9.19 19.06 -2.10
N TRP A 237 -8.98 17.93 -1.49
CA TRP A 237 -9.63 17.48 -0.26
C TRP A 237 -8.57 17.35 0.83
N THR A 238 -8.81 17.97 1.97
CA THR A 238 -7.92 17.93 3.13
C THR A 238 -8.66 17.28 4.30
N ALA A 239 -8.05 16.26 4.89
CA ALA A 239 -8.58 15.61 6.08
C ALA A 239 -8.50 16.57 7.29
N VAL A 240 -9.60 16.70 8.01
CA VAL A 240 -9.67 17.45 9.25
C VAL A 240 -10.17 16.55 10.38
N ARG A 241 -9.98 16.96 11.64
CA ARG A 241 -10.37 16.17 12.82
C ARG A 241 -9.87 14.71 12.77
N ASP A 242 -8.58 14.54 12.53
CA ASP A 242 -7.93 13.21 12.41
C ASP A 242 -8.51 12.31 11.30
N GLY A 243 -9.09 12.89 10.26
CA GLY A 243 -9.65 12.17 9.11
C GLY A 243 -11.14 11.82 9.25
N GLU A 244 -11.84 12.32 10.28
CA GLU A 244 -13.28 12.12 10.43
C GLU A 244 -14.10 12.96 9.42
N GLU A 245 -13.55 14.08 8.97
CA GLU A 245 -14.17 15.00 8.02
C GLU A 245 -13.17 15.42 6.93
N TRP A 246 -13.69 15.93 5.81
CA TRP A 246 -12.91 16.41 4.68
C TRP A 246 -13.39 17.79 4.27
N GLU A 247 -12.44 18.71 4.09
CA GLU A 247 -12.66 20.00 3.46
C GLU A 247 -12.33 19.92 1.98
N GLU A 248 -13.23 20.41 1.13
CA GLU A 248 -13.07 20.43 -0.33
C GLU A 248 -12.90 21.87 -0.82
N VAL A 249 -11.90 22.09 -1.68
CA VAL A 249 -11.59 23.39 -2.27
C VAL A 249 -11.21 23.23 -3.74
N ASP A 250 -11.84 24.03 -4.61
CA ASP A 250 -11.40 24.17 -5.99
C ASP A 250 -10.22 25.15 -6.09
N LEU A 251 -9.25 24.76 -6.85
CA LEU A 251 -7.98 25.49 -7.02
C LEU A 251 -7.78 25.86 -8.50
N TRP A 252 -7.02 26.90 -8.74
CA TRP A 252 -6.46 27.10 -10.07
C TRP A 252 -5.50 25.96 -10.42
N PRO A 253 -5.53 25.44 -11.66
CA PRO A 253 -4.68 24.35 -12.12
C PRO A 253 -3.20 24.68 -12.07
#